data_2fb03435b3a64f8c249c9f5bd97c3ffa
#
_entry.id   2fb03435b3a64f8c249c9f5bd97c3ffa
#
_cell.length_a   1.000
_cell.length_b   1.000
_cell.length_c   1.000
_cell.angle_alpha   90.00
_cell.angle_beta   90.00
_cell.angle_gamma   90.00
#
_symmetry.space_group_name_H-M   'P 1'
#
loop_
_entity.id
_entity.type
_entity.pdbx_description
1 polymer ?
#
loop_
_entity_poly.entity_id
_entity_poly.type
_entity_poly.pdbx_seq_one_letter_code
_entity_poly.pdbx_strand_id
1 'polypeptide(L)'
;MSQHNTRDYHSKPFQVMVVMGESTVEGGGWVRNSTERFADILAELINACQETPVRYYNKGIGANSISARSPGYEKSAKPSALERYETDVISLTPDLFVLCYGLNDMRAGMPVDHFTQDMQTIIEDVKAACDPLIILTTVYHMTGLKSYAPYDQGGIRQTRRYNDAIRQLAQENDCLLADVWEGLGLADWLINPDGCHANMVGNLIIAHRIFETIAKHCSGISADIHRRDATTNQGKNTMQIREAVEDAFDPWWLSET
;
A
#
# COMPACT_ATOMS: atom_id res chain seq x y z
N MET A 1 -27.17 11.14 17.13
CA MET A 1 -26.53 11.04 15.81
C MET A 1 -25.03 10.92 16.02
N SER A 2 -24.47 9.71 15.99
CA SER A 2 -23.02 9.55 16.03
C SER A 2 -22.50 9.95 14.65
N GLN A 3 -21.91 11.11 14.55
CA GLN A 3 -21.10 11.46 13.39
C GLN A 3 -19.93 10.49 13.37
N HIS A 4 -19.99 9.44 12.57
CA HIS A 4 -18.82 8.66 12.18
C HIS A 4 -17.98 9.58 11.28
N ASN A 5 -17.25 10.48 11.91
CA ASN A 5 -16.35 11.38 11.21
C ASN A 5 -15.09 10.57 10.89
N THR A 6 -15.07 9.91 9.74
CA THR A 6 -13.85 9.27 9.23
C THR A 6 -12.83 10.39 9.01
N ARG A 7 -11.67 10.30 9.66
CA ARG A 7 -10.60 11.28 9.48
C ARG A 7 -10.16 11.28 8.03
N ASP A 8 -10.08 12.47 7.42
CA ASP A 8 -9.53 12.68 6.09
C ASP A 8 -8.02 12.89 6.20
N TYR A 9 -7.25 11.95 5.67
CA TYR A 9 -5.79 11.97 5.72
C TYR A 9 -5.17 12.78 4.57
N HIS A 10 -5.89 12.95 3.45
CA HIS A 10 -5.40 13.72 2.31
C HIS A 10 -6.55 14.23 1.46
N SER A 11 -6.74 15.56 1.42
CA SER A 11 -7.90 16.20 0.80
C SER A 11 -7.65 16.74 -0.62
N LYS A 12 -6.46 16.47 -1.20
CA LYS A 12 -6.08 16.93 -2.54
C LYS A 12 -5.78 15.74 -3.46
N PRO A 13 -5.88 15.87 -4.80
CA PRO A 13 -5.35 14.89 -5.73
C PRO A 13 -3.86 14.66 -5.49
N PHE A 14 -3.41 13.40 -5.61
CA PHE A 14 -2.01 13.03 -5.41
C PHE A 14 -1.15 13.51 -6.59
N GLN A 15 0.02 14.06 -6.29
CA GLN A 15 0.96 14.58 -7.30
C GLN A 15 2.17 13.68 -7.49
N VAL A 16 2.71 13.13 -6.39
CA VAL A 16 3.91 12.29 -6.41
C VAL A 16 3.69 11.07 -5.52
N MET A 17 3.68 9.90 -6.14
CA MET A 17 3.61 8.61 -5.46
C MET A 17 4.95 7.89 -5.54
N VAL A 18 5.48 7.49 -4.40
CA VAL A 18 6.63 6.58 -4.31
C VAL A 18 6.19 5.26 -3.69
N VAL A 19 6.49 4.16 -4.36
CA VAL A 19 6.30 2.80 -3.81
C VAL A 19 7.67 2.18 -3.63
N MET A 20 8.08 1.95 -2.39
CA MET A 20 9.39 1.41 -2.03
C MET A 20 9.24 0.03 -1.40
N GLY A 21 10.07 -0.92 -1.83
CA GLY A 21 10.01 -2.27 -1.32
C GLY A 21 11.01 -3.22 -1.95
N GLU A 22 10.68 -4.49 -1.86
CA GLU A 22 11.49 -5.61 -2.31
C GLU A 22 11.15 -6.02 -3.76
N SER A 23 11.46 -7.26 -4.13
CA SER A 23 11.13 -7.84 -5.44
C SER A 23 9.65 -7.76 -5.80
N THR A 24 8.77 -7.81 -4.81
CA THR A 24 7.32 -7.69 -4.98
C THR A 24 6.91 -6.33 -5.56
N VAL A 25 7.64 -5.27 -5.23
CA VAL A 25 7.46 -3.92 -5.78
C VAL A 25 8.21 -3.78 -7.12
N GLU A 26 9.45 -4.27 -7.20
CA GLU A 26 10.26 -4.20 -8.42
C GLU A 26 9.53 -4.82 -9.62
N GLY A 27 8.92 -5.97 -9.43
CA GLY A 27 8.34 -6.79 -10.49
C GLY A 27 9.43 -7.33 -11.43
N GLY A 28 9.72 -8.62 -11.36
CA GLY A 28 10.74 -9.28 -12.19
C GLY A 28 10.12 -10.24 -13.19
N GLY A 29 10.82 -11.33 -13.48
CA GLY A 29 10.38 -12.35 -14.43
C GLY A 29 9.08 -13.10 -14.07
N TRP A 30 8.53 -12.86 -12.88
CA TRP A 30 7.24 -13.38 -12.41
C TRP A 30 6.03 -12.55 -12.84
N VAL A 31 6.23 -11.36 -13.42
CA VAL A 31 5.20 -10.58 -14.11
C VAL A 31 5.57 -10.48 -15.59
N ARG A 32 4.60 -10.55 -16.48
CA ARG A 32 4.84 -10.51 -17.94
C ARG A 32 5.25 -9.12 -18.41
N ASN A 33 4.74 -8.10 -17.75
CA ASN A 33 5.05 -6.70 -18.04
C ASN A 33 4.72 -5.81 -16.85
N SER A 34 5.06 -4.53 -16.92
CA SER A 34 4.83 -3.58 -15.84
C SER A 34 3.36 -3.41 -15.46
N THR A 35 2.43 -3.56 -16.40
CA THR A 35 0.99 -3.40 -16.11
C THR A 35 0.41 -4.52 -15.23
N GLU A 36 1.19 -5.55 -14.92
CA GLU A 36 0.81 -6.61 -13.99
C GLU A 36 1.41 -6.41 -12.58
N ARG A 37 2.26 -5.41 -12.37
CA ARG A 37 2.79 -5.08 -11.05
C ARG A 37 1.76 -4.33 -10.24
N PHE A 38 1.56 -4.72 -8.98
CA PHE A 38 0.56 -4.06 -8.14
C PHE A 38 0.80 -2.54 -8.01
N ALA A 39 2.06 -2.11 -7.98
CA ALA A 39 2.40 -0.70 -7.83
C ALA A 39 2.04 0.13 -9.07
N ASP A 40 2.18 -0.43 -10.28
CA ASP A 40 1.72 0.21 -11.52
C ASP A 40 0.19 0.21 -11.62
N ILE A 41 -0.45 -0.90 -11.25
CA ILE A 41 -1.91 -0.99 -11.18
C ILE A 41 -2.48 0.05 -10.20
N LEU A 42 -1.84 0.23 -9.06
CA LEU A 42 -2.23 1.27 -8.08
C LEU A 42 -2.15 2.67 -8.70
N ALA A 43 -1.07 2.98 -9.44
CA ALA A 43 -0.93 4.26 -10.13
C ALA A 43 -2.06 4.48 -11.15
N GLU A 44 -2.41 3.45 -11.92
CA GLU A 44 -3.53 3.53 -12.88
C GLU A 44 -4.89 3.71 -12.18
N LEU A 45 -5.13 3.06 -11.05
CA LEU A 45 -6.35 3.25 -10.26
C LEU A 45 -6.47 4.68 -9.74
N ILE A 46 -5.37 5.28 -9.26
CA ILE A 46 -5.33 6.68 -8.85
C ILE A 46 -5.58 7.60 -10.04
N ASN A 47 -4.89 7.37 -11.17
CA ASN A 47 -5.03 8.16 -12.37
C ASN A 47 -6.44 8.13 -12.97
N ALA A 48 -7.15 7.02 -12.80
CA ALA A 48 -8.55 6.93 -13.23
C ALA A 48 -9.50 7.84 -12.42
N CYS A 49 -9.07 8.30 -11.25
CA CYS A 49 -9.88 9.11 -10.33
C CYS A 49 -9.53 10.60 -10.34
N GLN A 50 -8.43 11.02 -10.95
CA GLN A 50 -7.98 12.41 -10.96
C GLN A 50 -7.62 12.90 -12.38
N GLU A 51 -7.73 14.22 -12.60
CA GLU A 51 -7.49 14.82 -13.92
C GLU A 51 -6.00 14.87 -14.28
N THR A 52 -5.14 15.16 -13.29
CA THR A 52 -3.69 15.21 -13.48
C THR A 52 -3.07 13.90 -13.04
N PRO A 53 -2.41 13.16 -13.94
CA PRO A 53 -1.78 11.90 -13.56
C PRO A 53 -0.73 12.08 -12.47
N VAL A 54 -0.72 11.14 -11.51
CA VAL A 54 0.30 11.10 -10.45
C VAL A 54 1.67 10.75 -11.05
N ARG A 55 2.70 11.47 -10.64
CA ARG A 55 4.10 11.10 -10.96
C ARG A 55 4.48 9.92 -10.08
N TYR A 56 4.52 8.75 -10.66
CA TYR A 56 4.79 7.50 -9.96
C TYR A 56 6.24 7.06 -10.09
N TYR A 57 6.82 6.64 -8.97
CA TYR A 57 8.18 6.10 -8.87
C TYR A 57 8.16 4.72 -8.22
N ASN A 58 8.54 3.69 -8.99
CA ASN A 58 8.79 2.36 -8.46
C ASN A 58 10.22 2.27 -7.91
N LYS A 59 10.34 2.08 -6.60
CA LYS A 59 11.60 1.95 -5.87
C LYS A 59 11.75 0.54 -5.26
N GLY A 60 11.25 -0.47 -5.97
CA GLY A 60 11.48 -1.87 -5.65
C GLY A 60 12.88 -2.33 -6.03
N ILE A 61 13.46 -3.22 -5.23
CA ILE A 61 14.75 -3.88 -5.51
C ILE A 61 14.63 -5.37 -5.15
N GLY A 62 15.00 -6.24 -6.10
CA GLY A 62 14.99 -7.70 -5.90
C GLY A 62 15.89 -8.16 -4.76
N ALA A 63 15.41 -9.13 -3.99
CA ALA A 63 16.09 -9.69 -2.82
C ALA A 63 16.51 -8.67 -1.75
N ASN A 64 15.94 -7.45 -1.77
CA ASN A 64 16.30 -6.38 -0.84
C ASN A 64 15.81 -6.66 0.58
N SER A 65 16.40 -5.98 1.55
CA SER A 65 16.07 -6.01 2.97
C SER A 65 15.84 -4.62 3.51
N ILE A 66 15.21 -4.53 4.68
CA ILE A 66 14.98 -3.25 5.35
C ILE A 66 16.31 -2.58 5.76
N SER A 67 17.29 -3.35 6.23
CA SER A 67 18.59 -2.84 6.66
C SER A 67 19.70 -3.89 6.54
N ALA A 68 20.97 -3.46 6.75
CA ALA A 68 22.12 -4.32 6.82
C ALA A 68 22.10 -5.28 8.04
N ARG A 69 21.17 -5.10 9.00
CA ARG A 69 20.96 -6.04 10.11
C ARG A 69 20.24 -7.32 9.69
N SER A 70 19.61 -7.33 8.53
CA SER A 70 18.92 -8.50 7.99
C SER A 70 19.93 -9.57 7.56
N PRO A 71 19.75 -10.83 7.97
CA PRO A 71 20.60 -11.92 7.47
C PRO A 71 20.53 -12.13 5.95
N GLY A 72 19.51 -11.56 5.31
CA GLY A 72 19.33 -11.56 3.85
C GLY A 72 20.05 -10.42 3.11
N TYR A 73 20.65 -9.47 3.82
CA TYR A 73 21.19 -8.23 3.25
C TYR A 73 22.18 -8.47 2.10
N GLU A 74 23.20 -9.30 2.32
CA GLU A 74 24.24 -9.60 1.33
C GLU A 74 23.70 -10.22 0.04
N LYS A 75 22.49 -10.81 0.09
CA LYS A 75 21.91 -11.51 -1.05
C LYS A 75 21.48 -10.57 -2.17
N SER A 76 21.06 -9.35 -1.84
CA SER A 76 20.67 -8.36 -2.83
C SER A 76 21.87 -7.75 -3.55
N ALA A 77 23.04 -7.69 -2.91
CA ALA A 77 24.23 -6.94 -3.36
C ALA A 77 23.90 -5.47 -3.70
N LYS A 78 22.87 -4.90 -3.07
CA LYS A 78 22.37 -3.53 -3.28
C LYS A 78 22.04 -2.89 -1.95
N PRO A 79 22.08 -1.56 -1.83
CA PRO A 79 21.75 -0.86 -0.60
C PRO A 79 20.37 -1.24 -0.07
N SER A 80 20.25 -1.43 1.24
CA SER A 80 19.00 -1.68 1.93
C SER A 80 18.06 -0.47 1.89
N ALA A 81 16.82 -0.65 2.35
CA ALA A 81 15.89 0.45 2.49
C ALA A 81 16.48 1.60 3.31
N LEU A 82 17.05 1.26 4.47
CA LEU A 82 17.62 2.23 5.41
C LEU A 82 18.85 3.00 4.87
N GLU A 83 19.51 2.47 3.84
CA GLU A 83 20.66 3.14 3.20
C GLU A 83 20.25 4.02 2.00
N ARG A 84 19.00 3.91 1.53
CA ARG A 84 18.58 4.55 0.27
C ARG A 84 17.29 5.38 0.34
N TYR A 85 16.54 5.34 1.46
CA TYR A 85 15.26 6.07 1.54
C TYR A 85 15.41 7.58 1.37
N GLU A 86 16.52 8.18 1.80
CA GLU A 86 16.76 9.61 1.57
C GLU A 86 16.79 9.94 0.07
N THR A 87 17.55 9.16 -0.70
CA THR A 87 17.70 9.34 -2.15
C THR A 87 16.46 8.89 -2.92
N ASP A 88 15.85 7.77 -2.51
CA ASP A 88 14.78 7.13 -3.26
C ASP A 88 13.40 7.64 -2.92
N VAL A 89 13.24 8.27 -1.75
CA VAL A 89 11.94 8.76 -1.26
C VAL A 89 12.00 10.26 -0.96
N ILE A 90 12.83 10.69 0.01
CA ILE A 90 12.83 12.08 0.48
C ILE A 90 13.16 13.06 -0.66
N SER A 91 14.17 12.76 -1.48
CA SER A 91 14.57 13.61 -2.61
C SER A 91 13.45 13.84 -3.65
N LEU A 92 12.47 12.95 -3.70
CA LEU A 92 11.33 13.01 -4.62
C LEU A 92 10.15 13.80 -4.03
N THR A 93 10.20 14.15 -2.75
CA THR A 93 9.15 14.89 -2.03
C THR A 93 7.73 14.34 -2.32
N PRO A 94 7.45 13.04 -2.01
CA PRO A 94 6.14 12.46 -2.27
C PRO A 94 5.06 13.08 -1.40
N ASP A 95 3.83 13.09 -1.89
CA ASP A 95 2.62 13.28 -1.09
C ASP A 95 1.91 11.95 -0.78
N LEU A 96 2.31 10.87 -1.48
CA LEU A 96 1.91 9.50 -1.18
C LEU A 96 3.14 8.58 -1.16
N PHE A 97 3.41 7.95 -0.02
CA PHE A 97 4.49 6.98 0.15
C PHE A 97 3.94 5.62 0.59
N VAL A 98 4.19 4.57 -0.20
CA VAL A 98 3.81 3.19 0.13
C VAL A 98 5.08 2.41 0.46
N LEU A 99 5.17 1.89 1.68
CA LEU A 99 6.34 1.17 2.19
C LEU A 99 6.01 -0.33 2.36
N CYS A 100 6.66 -1.17 1.54
CA CYS A 100 6.37 -2.60 1.39
C CYS A 100 7.61 -3.44 1.69
N TYR A 101 7.91 -3.69 2.98
CA TYR A 101 9.02 -4.51 3.43
C TYR A 101 8.59 -5.59 4.42
N GLY A 102 9.47 -6.55 4.64
CA GLY A 102 9.33 -7.59 5.67
C GLY A 102 9.24 -9.01 5.12
N LEU A 103 8.99 -9.20 3.83
CA LEU A 103 8.91 -10.53 3.23
C LEU A 103 10.28 -11.24 3.28
N ASN A 104 11.33 -10.58 2.80
CA ASN A 104 12.68 -11.14 2.81
C ASN A 104 13.28 -11.14 4.22
N ASP A 105 13.07 -10.10 5.00
CA ASP A 105 13.56 -10.01 6.37
C ASP A 105 12.99 -11.12 7.25
N MET A 106 11.68 -11.37 7.16
CA MET A 106 10.99 -12.47 7.86
C MET A 106 11.52 -13.83 7.43
N ARG A 107 11.71 -14.06 6.13
CA ARG A 107 12.23 -15.32 5.60
C ARG A 107 13.69 -15.55 5.97
N ALA A 108 14.48 -14.48 6.08
CA ALA A 108 15.87 -14.54 6.51
C ALA A 108 16.02 -14.67 8.03
N GLY A 109 14.93 -14.61 8.80
CA GLY A 109 14.94 -14.77 10.25
C GLY A 109 15.44 -13.52 10.99
N MET A 110 15.32 -12.34 10.41
CA MET A 110 15.60 -11.09 11.13
C MET A 110 14.69 -10.98 12.36
N PRO A 111 15.22 -10.60 13.54
CA PRO A 111 14.39 -10.34 14.71
C PRO A 111 13.37 -9.24 14.42
N VAL A 112 12.09 -9.46 14.78
CA VAL A 112 11.01 -8.53 14.50
C VAL A 112 11.26 -7.14 15.11
N ASP A 113 11.87 -7.08 16.29
CA ASP A 113 12.20 -5.83 16.97
C ASP A 113 13.24 -5.01 16.19
N HIS A 114 14.19 -5.66 15.54
CA HIS A 114 15.15 -4.97 14.66
C HIS A 114 14.45 -4.44 13.41
N PHE A 115 13.58 -5.25 12.80
CA PHE A 115 12.79 -4.87 11.64
C PHE A 115 11.91 -3.65 11.94
N THR A 116 11.19 -3.66 13.07
CA THR A 116 10.32 -2.54 13.46
C THR A 116 11.08 -1.27 13.75
N GLN A 117 12.24 -1.35 14.42
CA GLN A 117 13.10 -0.18 14.66
C GLN A 117 13.57 0.47 13.35
N ASP A 118 13.97 -0.35 12.36
CA ASP A 118 14.42 0.17 11.07
C ASP A 118 13.27 0.77 10.25
N MET A 119 12.10 0.14 10.27
CA MET A 119 10.87 0.71 9.70
C MET A 119 10.50 2.04 10.34
N GLN A 120 10.56 2.10 11.68
CA GLN A 120 10.27 3.31 12.47
C GLN A 120 11.17 4.48 12.03
N THR A 121 12.48 4.23 11.91
CA THR A 121 13.44 5.25 11.46
C THR A 121 13.04 5.83 10.10
N ILE A 122 12.74 4.98 9.12
CA ILE A 122 12.32 5.44 7.79
C ILE A 122 11.03 6.28 7.86
N ILE A 123 10.04 5.82 8.65
CA ILE A 123 8.76 6.53 8.81
C ILE A 123 8.97 7.91 9.42
N GLU A 124 9.73 8.00 10.52
CA GLU A 124 9.99 9.25 11.23
C GLU A 124 10.73 10.25 10.35
N ASP A 125 11.82 9.83 9.70
CA ASP A 125 12.63 10.70 8.86
C ASP A 125 11.88 11.18 7.61
N VAL A 126 11.12 10.31 6.96
CA VAL A 126 10.30 10.70 5.80
C VAL A 126 9.20 11.67 6.22
N LYS A 127 8.53 11.45 7.36
CA LYS A 127 7.55 12.41 7.89
C LYS A 127 8.18 13.75 8.23
N ALA A 128 9.33 13.74 8.88
CA ALA A 128 10.03 14.97 9.25
C ALA A 128 10.50 15.78 8.02
N ALA A 129 10.85 15.10 6.93
CA ALA A 129 11.39 15.74 5.74
C ALA A 129 10.31 16.27 4.77
N CYS A 130 9.24 15.52 4.52
CA CYS A 130 8.24 15.86 3.49
C CYS A 130 6.79 15.57 3.88
N ASP A 131 6.54 14.97 5.03
CA ASP A 131 5.21 14.72 5.62
C ASP A 131 4.16 14.14 4.63
N PRO A 132 4.48 13.05 3.89
CA PRO A 132 3.53 12.44 2.97
C PRO A 132 2.46 11.64 3.73
N LEU A 133 1.37 11.31 3.04
CA LEU A 133 0.56 10.17 3.46
C LEU A 133 1.39 8.90 3.35
N ILE A 134 1.63 8.20 4.46
CA ILE A 134 2.34 6.93 4.47
C ILE A 134 1.35 5.77 4.59
N ILE A 135 1.51 4.78 3.71
CA ILE A 135 0.77 3.52 3.76
C ILE A 135 1.76 2.38 4.00
N LEU A 136 1.56 1.62 5.06
CA LEU A 136 2.27 0.38 5.31
C LEU A 136 1.46 -0.80 4.75
N THR A 137 2.15 -1.81 4.21
CA THR A 137 1.51 -3.05 3.79
C THR A 137 1.94 -4.20 4.69
N THR A 138 1.01 -5.09 5.04
CA THR A 138 1.38 -6.37 5.65
C THR A 138 2.06 -7.29 4.64
N VAL A 139 2.87 -8.24 5.13
CA VAL A 139 3.44 -9.32 4.30
C VAL A 139 2.34 -10.30 3.96
N TYR A 140 2.14 -10.58 2.67
CA TYR A 140 1.12 -11.54 2.22
C TYR A 140 1.56 -13.01 2.40
N HIS A 141 0.61 -13.94 2.29
CA HIS A 141 0.89 -15.37 2.29
C HIS A 141 1.71 -15.78 1.07
N MET A 142 2.63 -16.72 1.29
CA MET A 142 3.40 -17.37 0.22
C MET A 142 3.56 -18.87 0.52
N THR A 143 3.74 -19.67 -0.51
CA THR A 143 3.93 -21.13 -0.38
C THR A 143 5.37 -21.50 -0.07
N GLY A 144 6.33 -20.72 -0.56
CA GLY A 144 7.77 -20.88 -0.37
C GLY A 144 8.31 -20.14 0.86
N LEU A 145 7.65 -20.27 2.01
CA LEU A 145 8.09 -19.67 3.27
C LEU A 145 9.51 -20.07 3.68
N LYS A 146 9.90 -21.29 3.34
CA LYS A 146 11.26 -21.82 3.48
C LYS A 146 11.75 -22.26 2.11
N SER A 147 12.81 -21.69 1.60
CA SER A 147 13.35 -22.07 0.29
C SER A 147 14.84 -22.43 0.36
N TYR A 148 15.72 -21.47 0.33
CA TYR A 148 17.18 -21.66 0.39
C TYR A 148 17.79 -20.59 1.29
N ALA A 149 18.95 -20.88 1.86
CA ALA A 149 19.64 -19.90 2.71
C ALA A 149 19.98 -18.61 1.95
N PRO A 150 19.75 -17.45 2.54
CA PRO A 150 19.32 -17.19 3.89
C PRO A 150 17.78 -17.21 4.10
N TYR A 151 16.97 -17.48 3.07
CA TYR A 151 15.50 -17.42 3.10
C TYR A 151 14.84 -18.75 3.48
N ASP A 152 15.35 -19.43 4.49
CA ASP A 152 14.91 -20.74 4.98
C ASP A 152 14.37 -20.71 6.42
N GLN A 153 14.28 -19.51 7.02
CA GLN A 153 13.81 -19.30 8.39
C GLN A 153 12.35 -18.85 8.49
N GLY A 154 11.68 -18.65 7.35
CA GLY A 154 10.31 -18.17 7.29
C GLY A 154 9.28 -19.18 7.81
N GLY A 155 8.06 -18.72 8.02
CA GLY A 155 6.92 -19.52 8.44
C GLY A 155 5.68 -18.69 8.73
N ILE A 156 4.50 -19.30 8.67
CA ILE A 156 3.22 -18.60 8.92
C ILE A 156 3.21 -17.89 10.29
N ARG A 157 3.80 -18.50 11.31
CA ARG A 157 3.89 -17.88 12.64
C ARG A 157 4.74 -16.61 12.60
N GLN A 158 5.89 -16.65 11.93
CA GLN A 158 6.77 -15.49 11.75
C GLN A 158 6.07 -14.41 10.95
N THR A 159 5.42 -14.77 9.85
CA THR A 159 4.65 -13.81 9.03
C THR A 159 3.59 -13.08 9.87
N ARG A 160 2.82 -13.82 10.68
CA ARG A 160 1.83 -13.20 11.58
C ARG A 160 2.46 -12.23 12.58
N ARG A 161 3.59 -12.61 13.19
CA ARG A 161 4.30 -11.71 14.13
C ARG A 161 4.79 -10.43 13.45
N TYR A 162 5.31 -10.53 12.22
CA TYR A 162 5.68 -9.36 11.42
C TYR A 162 4.45 -8.50 11.10
N ASN A 163 3.37 -9.12 10.67
CA ASN A 163 2.15 -8.40 10.34
C ASN A 163 1.52 -7.71 11.57
N ASP A 164 1.56 -8.35 12.74
CA ASP A 164 1.11 -7.73 13.98
C ASP A 164 1.97 -6.51 14.34
N ALA A 165 3.28 -6.61 14.16
CA ALA A 165 4.20 -5.51 14.37
C ALA A 165 4.01 -4.36 13.35
N ILE A 166 3.76 -4.66 12.07
CA ILE A 166 3.45 -3.66 11.04
C ILE A 166 2.12 -2.94 11.36
N ARG A 167 1.09 -3.66 11.82
CA ARG A 167 -0.19 -3.06 12.25
C ARG A 167 0.01 -2.10 13.42
N GLN A 168 0.81 -2.50 14.40
CA GLN A 168 1.15 -1.67 15.54
C GLN A 168 1.92 -0.42 15.10
N LEU A 169 2.96 -0.57 14.25
CA LEU A 169 3.70 0.57 13.68
C LEU A 169 2.79 1.56 12.97
N ALA A 170 1.85 1.06 12.15
CA ALA A 170 0.92 1.94 11.43
C ALA A 170 0.08 2.76 12.41
N GLN A 171 -0.43 2.14 13.47
CA GLN A 171 -1.23 2.81 14.50
C GLN A 171 -0.41 3.82 15.30
N GLU A 172 0.78 3.45 15.75
CA GLU A 172 1.64 4.31 16.58
C GLU A 172 2.17 5.52 15.82
N ASN A 173 2.34 5.38 14.51
CA ASN A 173 2.88 6.44 13.65
C ASN A 173 1.80 7.17 12.84
N ASP A 174 0.53 6.96 13.10
CA ASP A 174 -0.53 7.60 12.33
C ASP A 174 -0.34 7.41 10.80
N CYS A 175 -0.02 6.17 10.40
CA CYS A 175 0.07 5.73 9.02
C CYS A 175 -1.19 4.95 8.66
N LEU A 176 -1.58 4.96 7.40
CA LEU A 176 -2.60 4.03 6.92
C LEU A 176 -2.02 2.62 6.78
N LEU A 177 -2.87 1.62 6.95
CA LEU A 177 -2.51 0.21 6.78
C LEU A 177 -3.33 -0.42 5.66
N ALA A 178 -2.65 -0.95 4.66
CA ALA A 178 -3.23 -1.83 3.67
C ALA A 178 -2.95 -3.29 4.06
N ASP A 179 -3.95 -3.97 4.64
CA ASP A 179 -3.79 -5.35 5.09
C ASP A 179 -3.89 -6.33 3.91
N VAL A 180 -2.79 -6.50 3.19
CA VAL A 180 -2.70 -7.40 2.04
C VAL A 180 -2.69 -8.88 2.45
N TRP A 181 -2.26 -9.20 3.68
CA TRP A 181 -2.38 -10.54 4.23
C TRP A 181 -3.84 -10.99 4.29
N GLU A 182 -4.70 -10.14 4.82
CA GLU A 182 -6.14 -10.41 4.85
C GLU A 182 -6.73 -10.45 3.45
N GLY A 183 -6.27 -9.54 2.57
CA GLY A 183 -6.74 -9.45 1.19
C GLY A 183 -6.50 -10.71 0.37
N LEU A 184 -5.32 -11.32 0.45
CA LEU A 184 -4.98 -12.56 -0.25
C LEU A 184 -5.44 -13.81 0.53
N GLY A 185 -5.58 -13.72 1.85
CA GLY A 185 -5.82 -14.86 2.70
C GLY A 185 -4.70 -15.91 2.57
N LEU A 186 -5.06 -17.19 2.70
CA LEU A 186 -4.16 -18.33 2.53
C LEU A 186 -4.35 -19.01 1.16
N ALA A 187 -4.57 -18.23 0.12
CA ALA A 187 -4.90 -18.73 -1.20
C ALA A 187 -3.62 -19.02 -2.02
N ASP A 188 -3.15 -20.25 -1.97
CA ASP A 188 -1.92 -20.71 -2.66
C ASP A 188 -1.93 -20.43 -4.16
N TRP A 189 -3.11 -20.48 -4.79
CA TRP A 189 -3.28 -20.21 -6.23
C TRP A 189 -3.10 -18.74 -6.63
N LEU A 190 -2.94 -17.83 -5.68
CA LEU A 190 -2.58 -16.42 -5.94
C LEU A 190 -1.06 -16.20 -6.00
N ILE A 191 -0.29 -17.26 -5.72
CA ILE A 191 1.17 -17.22 -5.73
C ILE A 191 1.69 -17.90 -7.00
N ASN A 192 2.75 -17.35 -7.57
CA ASN A 192 3.45 -17.95 -8.69
C ASN A 192 4.10 -19.29 -8.32
N PRO A 193 4.44 -20.15 -9.29
CA PRO A 193 5.13 -21.40 -9.04
C PRO A 193 6.50 -21.27 -8.34
N ASP A 194 7.08 -20.05 -8.30
CA ASP A 194 8.29 -19.78 -7.51
C ASP A 194 8.05 -19.81 -5.98
N GLY A 195 6.79 -19.87 -5.58
CA GLY A 195 6.36 -19.96 -4.19
C GLY A 195 6.48 -18.66 -3.38
N CYS A 196 6.92 -17.57 -4.00
CA CYS A 196 7.24 -16.32 -3.33
C CYS A 196 6.39 -15.14 -3.81
N HIS A 197 6.33 -14.93 -5.11
CA HIS A 197 5.74 -13.75 -5.70
C HIS A 197 4.26 -13.95 -6.03
N ALA A 198 3.45 -12.94 -5.75
CA ALA A 198 2.06 -12.94 -6.16
C ALA A 198 1.95 -13.01 -7.69
N ASN A 199 1.03 -13.83 -8.21
CA ASN A 199 0.73 -13.85 -9.64
C ASN A 199 -0.11 -12.62 -10.03
N MET A 200 -0.53 -12.52 -11.30
CA MET A 200 -1.33 -11.39 -11.78
C MET A 200 -2.57 -11.13 -10.94
N VAL A 201 -3.32 -12.18 -10.55
CA VAL A 201 -4.53 -12.02 -9.73
C VAL A 201 -4.18 -11.55 -8.32
N GLY A 202 -3.12 -12.09 -7.72
CA GLY A 202 -2.61 -11.64 -6.44
C GLY A 202 -2.16 -10.18 -6.47
N ASN A 203 -1.45 -9.76 -7.53
CA ASN A 203 -1.06 -8.35 -7.73
C ASN A 203 -2.26 -7.42 -7.86
N LEU A 204 -3.33 -7.82 -8.56
CA LEU A 204 -4.59 -7.07 -8.62
C LEU A 204 -5.19 -6.88 -7.22
N ILE A 205 -5.24 -7.94 -6.41
CA ILE A 205 -5.79 -7.85 -5.04
C ILE A 205 -4.94 -6.92 -4.17
N ILE A 206 -3.61 -7.00 -4.26
CA ILE A 206 -2.71 -6.11 -3.51
C ILE A 206 -2.98 -4.64 -3.88
N ALA A 207 -3.00 -4.33 -5.18
CA ALA A 207 -3.25 -2.98 -5.67
C ALA A 207 -4.61 -2.45 -5.21
N HIS A 208 -5.67 -3.25 -5.34
CA HIS A 208 -7.00 -2.88 -4.91
C HIS A 208 -7.11 -2.70 -3.40
N ARG A 209 -6.41 -3.50 -2.60
CA ARG A 209 -6.41 -3.34 -1.13
C ARG A 209 -5.75 -2.02 -0.71
N ILE A 210 -4.65 -1.63 -1.37
CA ILE A 210 -4.00 -0.33 -1.13
C ILE A 210 -4.93 0.81 -1.60
N PHE A 211 -5.51 0.69 -2.79
CA PHE A 211 -6.44 1.69 -3.33
C PHE A 211 -7.69 1.85 -2.46
N GLU A 212 -8.28 0.75 -1.99
CA GLU A 212 -9.43 0.77 -1.06
C GLU A 212 -9.09 1.55 0.23
N THR A 213 -7.88 1.35 0.76
CA THR A 213 -7.41 2.07 1.93
C THR A 213 -7.33 3.57 1.66
N ILE A 214 -6.78 3.97 0.51
CA ILE A 214 -6.76 5.38 0.07
C ILE A 214 -8.19 5.93 -0.07
N ALA A 215 -9.05 5.24 -0.80
CA ALA A 215 -10.39 5.69 -1.12
C ALA A 215 -11.28 5.89 0.13
N LYS A 216 -11.08 5.09 1.16
CA LYS A 216 -11.82 5.20 2.43
C LYS A 216 -11.33 6.35 3.34
N HIS A 217 -10.09 6.80 3.18
CA HIS A 217 -9.44 7.69 4.12
C HIS A 217 -8.94 9.01 3.51
N CYS A 218 -9.07 9.20 2.20
CA CYS A 218 -8.56 10.38 1.49
C CYS A 218 -9.63 10.95 0.58
N SER A 219 -10.22 12.08 0.94
CA SER A 219 -11.26 12.72 0.11
C SER A 219 -10.70 13.24 -1.22
N GLY A 220 -9.41 13.55 -1.28
CA GLY A 220 -8.72 14.04 -2.48
C GLY A 220 -8.86 13.12 -3.69
N ILE A 221 -8.96 11.79 -3.47
CA ILE A 221 -9.13 10.82 -4.57
C ILE A 221 -10.45 11.00 -5.33
N SER A 222 -11.47 11.58 -4.69
CA SER A 222 -12.78 11.83 -5.30
C SER A 222 -13.00 13.29 -5.72
N ALA A 223 -12.05 14.19 -5.45
CA ALA A 223 -12.22 15.61 -5.64
C ALA A 223 -12.54 16.00 -7.09
N ASP A 224 -11.82 15.44 -8.06
CA ASP A 224 -12.01 15.70 -9.47
C ASP A 224 -13.28 15.04 -10.01
N ILE A 225 -13.61 13.83 -9.52
CA ILE A 225 -14.85 13.14 -9.85
C ILE A 225 -16.05 13.96 -9.39
N HIS A 226 -16.07 14.44 -8.15
CA HIS A 226 -17.14 15.28 -7.64
C HIS A 226 -17.31 16.57 -8.46
N ARG A 227 -16.19 17.22 -8.84
CA ARG A 227 -16.23 18.42 -9.68
C ARG A 227 -16.80 18.13 -11.07
N ARG A 228 -16.35 17.05 -11.70
CA ARG A 228 -16.84 16.60 -13.00
C ARG A 228 -18.34 16.27 -12.94
N ASP A 229 -18.77 15.50 -11.95
CA ASP A 229 -20.14 15.05 -11.83
C ASP A 229 -21.10 16.22 -11.53
N ALA A 230 -20.66 17.19 -10.74
CA ALA A 230 -21.40 18.41 -10.50
C ALA A 230 -21.63 19.24 -11.77
N THR A 231 -20.70 19.19 -12.75
CA THR A 231 -20.81 19.92 -14.03
C THR A 231 -21.54 19.15 -15.10
N THR A 232 -21.50 17.81 -15.09
CA THR A 232 -22.09 16.96 -16.16
C THR A 232 -23.55 16.62 -15.94
N ASN A 233 -24.12 16.84 -14.77
CA ASN A 233 -25.54 16.61 -14.49
C ASN A 233 -26.47 17.69 -15.04
N GLN A 234 -26.26 18.11 -16.30
CA GLN A 234 -27.14 18.98 -17.10
C GLN A 234 -27.66 20.26 -16.41
N GLY A 235 -26.80 20.88 -15.58
CA GLY A 235 -27.19 22.11 -14.85
C GLY A 235 -28.14 21.86 -13.67
N LYS A 236 -28.44 20.59 -13.34
CA LYS A 236 -29.11 20.27 -12.07
C LYS A 236 -28.10 20.42 -10.95
N ASN A 237 -28.37 21.35 -10.03
CA ASN A 237 -27.52 21.44 -8.85
C ASN A 237 -27.71 20.19 -7.98
N THR A 238 -26.71 19.84 -7.21
CA THR A 238 -26.69 18.66 -6.35
C THR A 238 -27.87 18.61 -5.37
N MET A 239 -28.44 19.78 -5.01
CA MET A 239 -29.62 19.89 -4.16
C MET A 239 -30.90 19.39 -4.87
N GLN A 240 -31.09 19.75 -6.15
CA GLN A 240 -32.26 19.34 -6.94
C GLN A 240 -32.23 17.84 -7.24
N ILE A 241 -31.05 17.25 -7.38
CA ILE A 241 -30.88 15.77 -7.53
C ILE A 241 -31.21 15.09 -6.21
N ARG A 242 -30.78 15.67 -5.10
CA ARG A 242 -31.04 15.13 -3.74
C ARG A 242 -32.53 15.17 -3.42
N GLU A 243 -33.21 16.29 -3.66
CA GLU A 243 -34.66 16.42 -3.50
C GLU A 243 -35.42 15.41 -4.40
N ALA A 244 -35.02 15.23 -5.66
CA ALA A 244 -35.65 14.29 -6.56
C ALA A 244 -35.41 12.82 -6.17
N VAL A 245 -34.30 12.51 -5.49
CA VAL A 245 -33.99 11.16 -4.97
C VAL A 245 -34.71 10.94 -3.65
N GLU A 246 -34.80 11.94 -2.78
CA GLU A 246 -35.56 11.87 -1.52
C GLU A 246 -37.07 11.73 -1.77
N ASP A 247 -37.61 12.38 -2.82
CA ASP A 247 -39.01 12.22 -3.23
C ASP A 247 -39.29 10.85 -3.93
N ALA A 248 -38.29 10.24 -4.56
CA ALA A 248 -38.42 8.96 -5.26
C ALA A 248 -38.10 7.71 -4.42
N PHE A 249 -37.37 7.89 -3.35
CA PHE A 249 -36.98 6.85 -2.41
C PHE A 249 -37.42 7.25 -1.00
N ASP A 250 -38.39 6.52 -0.47
CA ASP A 250 -38.61 6.45 0.99
C ASP A 250 -37.61 5.42 1.52
N PRO A 251 -36.44 5.82 2.01
CA PRO A 251 -35.40 4.87 2.37
C PRO A 251 -35.84 4.18 3.67
N TRP A 252 -36.28 2.93 3.55
CA TRP A 252 -36.70 2.08 4.65
C TRP A 252 -35.71 2.05 5.83
N TRP A 253 -34.42 2.34 5.59
CA TRP A 253 -33.38 2.45 6.64
C TRP A 253 -33.41 3.75 7.43
N LEU A 254 -34.19 4.77 7.06
CA LEU A 254 -34.39 5.99 7.82
C LEU A 254 -35.62 5.92 8.76
N SER A 255 -36.43 4.88 8.64
CA SER A 255 -37.65 4.71 9.43
C SER A 255 -37.42 3.90 10.72
N GLU A 256 -36.22 3.44 11.03
CA GLU A 256 -35.87 2.70 12.25
C GLU A 256 -34.97 3.52 13.17
N THR A 257 -35.41 4.70 13.60
CA THR A 257 -34.82 5.41 14.76
C THR A 257 -35.92 5.86 15.72
#